data_27c01dcc6cc0a6bfdb0ec7c89a481aef
#
_entry.id   27c01dcc6cc0a6bfdb0ec7c89a481aef
#
_cell.length_a   1.000
_cell.length_b   1.000
_cell.length_c   1.000
_cell.angle_alpha   90.00
_cell.angle_beta   90.00
_cell.angle_gamma   90.00
#
_symmetry.space_group_name_H-M   'P 1'
#
loop_
_entity.id
_entity.type
_entity.pdbx_description
1 polymer ?
#
loop_
_entity_poly.entity_id
_entity_poly.type
_entity_poly.pdbx_seq_one_letter_code
_entity_poly.pdbx_strand_id
1 'polypeptide(L)'
;MAGREIPEDYLDGFTRILAEVLPSGRRLTRDEVESRRAAGERAAEAGIGLRALVRQHLSTMRSACPDLPRASLDLVLSTLDQVVDALAEGHERAQLLAVRQEEAARREFIDDLLHGRSDPGHLAERAERFGLLLSHTHAVAVAERPAAYDDAHPAVQRVERALVGRFGNRRILLTTKDGRLICVAPADQDDVLMYFAKQAHAATEGGRVAIGRPHPGAGGVVHSYEEALNALDLAERMSLDDLVLRAADLLVYPVLTRDRQAMADLVTSTLGPLKQARGGASLMLDTLASYFDSGCNAAEAARRLNLSVRAFTYRLERIQQLTGASPADPVHRYTLQTAVIGARLLDWPAKEL
;
A
#
# COMPACT_ATOMS: atom_id res chain seq x y z
N MET A 1 -18.40 31.72 5.05
CA MET A 1 -18.10 31.13 6.37
C MET A 1 -17.98 32.30 7.34
N ALA A 2 -18.95 32.47 8.23
CA ALA A 2 -18.96 33.52 9.26
C ALA A 2 -17.74 33.31 10.18
N GLY A 3 -16.96 34.37 10.40
CA GLY A 3 -15.79 34.33 11.26
C GLY A 3 -16.21 33.97 12.69
N ARG A 4 -15.75 32.81 13.16
CA ARG A 4 -15.88 32.42 14.56
C ARG A 4 -15.11 33.47 15.36
N GLU A 5 -15.79 34.20 16.26
CA GLU A 5 -15.12 35.10 17.18
C GLU A 5 -14.07 34.30 17.98
N ILE A 6 -12.86 34.82 18.02
CA ILE A 6 -11.77 34.17 18.75
C ILE A 6 -12.00 34.45 20.24
N PRO A 7 -12.04 33.43 21.10
CA PRO A 7 -12.18 33.61 22.56
C PRO A 7 -11.10 34.54 23.11
N GLU A 8 -11.46 35.35 24.10
CA GLU A 8 -10.53 36.31 24.77
C GLU A 8 -9.32 35.60 25.39
N ASP A 9 -9.44 34.34 25.78
CA ASP A 9 -8.37 33.50 26.33
C ASP A 9 -7.10 33.43 25.47
N TYR A 10 -7.22 33.63 24.14
CA TYR A 10 -6.04 33.68 23.24
C TYR A 10 -5.27 34.99 23.33
N LEU A 11 -5.90 36.05 23.88
CA LEU A 11 -5.29 37.35 24.17
C LEU A 11 -4.77 37.46 25.58
N ASP A 12 -5.03 36.42 26.42
CA ASP A 12 -4.59 36.41 27.81
C ASP A 12 -3.10 36.69 27.95
N GLY A 13 -2.79 37.62 28.80
CA GLY A 13 -1.43 38.13 29.03
C GLY A 13 -0.91 39.05 27.93
N PHE A 14 -1.50 39.14 26.73
CA PHE A 14 -0.98 40.00 25.67
C PHE A 14 -1.18 41.49 26.00
N THR A 15 -2.35 41.87 26.49
CA THR A 15 -2.63 43.25 26.93
C THR A 15 -1.71 43.68 28.08
N ARG A 16 -1.42 42.76 29.01
CA ARG A 16 -0.46 43.00 30.11
C ARG A 16 0.97 43.17 29.57
N ILE A 17 1.39 42.30 28.64
CA ILE A 17 2.69 42.45 27.98
C ILE A 17 2.82 43.81 27.33
N LEU A 18 1.81 44.26 26.59
CA LEU A 18 1.82 45.58 25.94
C LEU A 18 1.91 46.70 26.98
N ALA A 19 1.15 46.61 28.08
CA ALA A 19 1.16 47.63 29.15
C ALA A 19 2.53 47.76 29.85
N GLU A 20 3.33 46.69 29.88
CA GLU A 20 4.68 46.68 30.48
C GLU A 20 5.77 47.04 29.47
N VAL A 21 5.70 46.54 28.24
CA VAL A 21 6.74 46.70 27.21
C VAL A 21 6.73 48.12 26.65
N LEU A 22 5.56 48.66 26.31
CA LEU A 22 5.47 49.97 25.69
C LEU A 22 6.01 51.13 26.53
N PRO A 23 5.72 51.24 27.84
CA PRO A 23 6.29 52.31 28.65
C PRO A 23 7.78 52.10 29.00
N SER A 24 8.22 50.84 29.16
CA SER A 24 9.59 50.53 29.59
C SER A 24 10.61 50.54 28.45
N GLY A 25 10.16 50.41 27.20
CA GLY A 25 11.05 50.31 26.05
C GLY A 25 11.83 48.98 25.99
N ARG A 26 11.48 48.00 26.85
CA ARG A 26 12.16 46.69 26.88
C ARG A 26 11.70 45.77 25.76
N ARG A 27 12.50 44.77 25.43
CA ARG A 27 12.09 43.66 24.58
C ARG A 27 11.25 42.66 25.35
N LEU A 28 10.53 41.77 24.61
CA LEU A 28 9.83 40.64 25.20
C LEU A 28 10.82 39.73 25.94
N THR A 29 10.40 39.25 27.08
CA THR A 29 11.13 38.19 27.83
C THR A 29 10.91 36.84 27.11
N ARG A 30 11.77 35.88 27.46
CA ARG A 30 11.63 34.51 26.94
C ARG A 30 10.28 33.88 27.32
N ASP A 31 9.81 34.12 28.52
CA ASP A 31 8.52 33.59 29.01
C ASP A 31 7.32 34.22 28.28
N GLU A 32 7.42 35.53 27.94
CA GLU A 32 6.39 36.21 27.15
C GLU A 32 6.32 35.68 25.69
N VAL A 33 7.48 35.45 25.08
CA VAL A 33 7.56 34.83 23.75
C VAL A 33 7.00 33.39 23.78
N GLU A 34 7.37 32.59 24.78
CA GLU A 34 6.87 31.24 24.96
C GLU A 34 5.36 31.20 25.20
N SER A 35 4.83 32.15 25.99
CA SER A 35 3.38 32.31 26.16
C SER A 35 2.64 32.59 24.85
N ARG A 36 3.24 33.35 23.93
CA ARG A 36 2.64 33.60 22.58
C ARG A 36 2.76 32.37 21.67
N ARG A 37 3.87 31.65 21.75
CA ARG A 37 4.03 30.36 21.05
C ARG A 37 2.97 29.37 21.52
N ALA A 38 2.77 29.21 22.81
CA ALA A 38 1.70 28.35 23.36
C ALA A 38 0.28 28.82 22.96
N ALA A 39 0.05 30.13 22.79
CA ALA A 39 -1.22 30.61 22.25
C ALA A 39 -1.42 30.22 20.80
N GLY A 40 -0.38 30.24 19.98
CA GLY A 40 -0.37 29.72 18.60
C GLY A 40 -0.71 28.23 18.52
N GLU A 41 -0.07 27.42 19.37
CA GLU A 41 -0.32 25.97 19.49
C GLU A 41 -1.78 25.69 19.83
N ARG A 42 -2.30 26.29 20.92
CA ARG A 42 -3.71 26.11 21.32
C ARG A 42 -4.70 26.55 20.24
N ALA A 43 -4.40 27.63 19.51
CA ALA A 43 -5.24 28.09 18.41
C ALA A 43 -5.32 27.08 17.26
N ALA A 44 -4.19 26.48 16.90
CA ALA A 44 -4.13 25.43 15.89
C ALA A 44 -4.93 24.19 16.32
N GLU A 45 -4.76 23.73 17.57
CA GLU A 45 -5.50 22.61 18.16
C GLU A 45 -7.03 22.83 18.17
N ALA A 46 -7.45 24.09 18.41
CA ALA A 46 -8.86 24.49 18.37
C ALA A 46 -9.40 24.74 16.94
N GLY A 47 -8.57 24.55 15.89
CA GLY A 47 -8.93 24.79 14.50
C GLY A 47 -9.08 26.27 14.14
N ILE A 48 -8.49 27.19 14.92
CA ILE A 48 -8.44 28.63 14.64
C ILE A 48 -7.29 28.90 13.67
N GLY A 49 -7.61 29.45 12.52
CA GLY A 49 -6.57 29.77 11.52
C GLY A 49 -5.63 30.89 11.97
N LEU A 50 -4.33 30.75 11.68
CA LEU A 50 -3.28 31.71 12.03
C LEU A 50 -3.64 33.15 11.61
N ARG A 51 -4.20 33.33 10.42
CA ARG A 51 -4.62 34.65 9.93
C ARG A 51 -5.63 35.34 10.84
N ALA A 52 -6.57 34.60 11.42
CA ALA A 52 -7.57 35.13 12.32
C ALA A 52 -6.92 35.52 13.65
N LEU A 53 -6.06 34.63 14.20
CA LEU A 53 -5.31 34.85 15.42
C LEU A 53 -4.43 36.11 15.34
N VAL A 54 -3.63 36.25 14.29
CA VAL A 54 -2.78 37.41 14.05
C VAL A 54 -3.62 38.70 13.92
N ARG A 55 -4.72 38.68 13.17
CA ARG A 55 -5.62 39.82 13.05
C ARG A 55 -6.16 40.30 14.38
N GLN A 56 -6.50 39.38 15.28
CA GLN A 56 -7.01 39.71 16.62
C GLN A 56 -5.92 40.40 17.46
N HIS A 57 -4.69 39.87 17.46
CA HIS A 57 -3.56 40.48 18.16
C HIS A 57 -3.24 41.88 17.60
N LEU A 58 -3.28 42.08 16.29
CA LEU A 58 -3.12 43.40 15.65
C LEU A 58 -4.21 44.36 16.05
N SER A 59 -5.48 43.90 16.14
CA SER A 59 -6.59 44.72 16.58
C SER A 59 -6.44 45.17 18.03
N THR A 60 -6.06 44.22 18.91
CA THR A 60 -5.78 44.51 20.33
C THR A 60 -4.64 45.52 20.50
N MET A 61 -3.55 45.33 19.75
CA MET A 61 -2.43 46.26 19.78
C MET A 61 -2.84 47.67 19.33
N ARG A 62 -3.63 47.80 18.26
CA ARG A 62 -4.15 49.06 17.80
C ARG A 62 -5.01 49.79 18.82
N SER A 63 -5.85 49.00 19.55
CA SER A 63 -6.70 49.56 20.60
C SER A 63 -5.92 49.95 21.87
N ALA A 64 -4.81 49.25 22.16
CA ALA A 64 -3.94 49.55 23.28
C ALA A 64 -3.03 50.79 23.02
N CYS A 65 -2.86 51.21 21.77
CA CYS A 65 -1.92 52.25 21.40
C CYS A 65 -2.59 53.36 20.51
N PRO A 66 -3.61 54.08 20.98
CA PRO A 66 -4.33 55.06 20.17
C PRO A 66 -3.49 56.26 19.76
N ASP A 67 -2.55 56.72 20.64
CA ASP A 67 -1.71 57.89 20.43
C ASP A 67 -0.21 57.58 20.56
N LEU A 68 0.36 56.85 19.60
CA LEU A 68 1.77 56.46 19.64
C LEU A 68 2.68 57.59 19.18
N PRO A 69 3.65 58.02 20.01
CA PRO A 69 4.72 58.88 19.60
C PRO A 69 5.56 58.25 18.50
N ARG A 70 6.00 59.01 17.51
CA ARG A 70 6.86 58.52 16.40
C ARG A 70 8.13 57.80 16.92
N ALA A 71 8.66 58.23 18.07
CA ALA A 71 9.82 57.61 18.69
C ALA A 71 9.59 56.17 19.22
N SER A 72 8.33 55.79 19.43
CA SER A 72 7.97 54.43 19.90
C SER A 72 7.59 53.49 18.78
N LEU A 73 7.57 53.92 17.53
CA LEU A 73 7.10 53.11 16.40
C LEU A 73 7.98 51.88 16.17
N ASP A 74 9.29 52.04 16.22
CA ASP A 74 10.25 50.94 16.03
C ASP A 74 10.10 49.86 17.11
N LEU A 75 9.85 50.26 18.37
CA LEU A 75 9.60 49.33 19.46
C LEU A 75 8.31 48.56 19.26
N VAL A 76 7.23 49.24 18.84
CA VAL A 76 5.94 48.59 18.60
C VAL A 76 6.04 47.62 17.46
N LEU A 77 6.68 47.96 16.35
CA LEU A 77 6.89 47.09 15.20
C LEU A 77 7.75 45.87 15.59
N SER A 78 8.85 46.10 16.32
CA SER A 78 9.72 45.00 16.81
C SER A 78 9.01 44.05 17.78
N THR A 79 8.16 44.57 18.64
CA THR A 79 7.33 43.76 19.56
C THR A 79 6.30 42.96 18.79
N LEU A 80 5.68 43.59 17.79
CA LEU A 80 4.71 42.93 16.94
C LEU A 80 5.32 41.78 16.12
N ASP A 81 6.50 42.02 15.51
CA ASP A 81 7.23 41.00 14.78
C ASP A 81 7.50 39.79 15.68
N GLN A 82 8.01 39.98 16.89
CA GLN A 82 8.28 38.89 17.83
C GLN A 82 7.01 38.14 18.26
N VAL A 83 5.89 38.83 18.44
CA VAL A 83 4.61 38.22 18.79
C VAL A 83 4.06 37.42 17.63
N VAL A 84 4.09 37.96 16.42
CA VAL A 84 3.60 37.28 15.20
C VAL A 84 4.45 36.06 14.89
N ASP A 85 5.76 36.16 14.98
CA ASP A 85 6.69 35.04 14.79
C ASP A 85 6.44 33.95 15.81
N ALA A 86 6.30 34.27 17.09
CA ALA A 86 6.01 33.28 18.13
C ALA A 86 4.65 32.58 17.93
N LEU A 87 3.61 33.34 17.56
CA LEU A 87 2.29 32.77 17.24
C LEU A 87 2.36 31.85 16.01
N ALA A 88 3.08 32.25 14.97
CA ALA A 88 3.25 31.48 13.74
C ALA A 88 4.01 30.18 14.03
N GLU A 89 5.14 30.27 14.73
CA GLU A 89 5.96 29.10 15.09
C GLU A 89 5.16 28.06 15.91
N GLY A 90 4.40 28.51 16.92
CA GLY A 90 3.56 27.61 17.71
C GLY A 90 2.45 26.98 16.87
N HIS A 91 1.79 27.76 16.04
CA HIS A 91 0.71 27.28 15.18
C HIS A 91 1.21 26.25 14.14
N GLU A 92 2.32 26.54 13.47
CA GLU A 92 2.94 25.62 12.50
C GLU A 92 3.39 24.33 13.15
N ARG A 93 4.01 24.43 14.35
CA ARG A 93 4.44 23.26 15.14
C ARG A 93 3.28 22.35 15.48
N ALA A 94 2.17 22.91 15.98
CA ALA A 94 0.98 22.13 16.31
C ALA A 94 0.37 21.46 15.08
N GLN A 95 0.30 22.19 13.95
CA GLN A 95 -0.16 21.59 12.67
C GLN A 95 0.72 20.44 12.22
N LEU A 96 2.05 20.59 12.25
CA LEU A 96 2.98 19.53 11.88
C LEU A 96 2.83 18.30 12.80
N LEU A 97 2.63 18.52 14.11
CA LEU A 97 2.39 17.42 15.06
C LEU A 97 1.07 16.71 14.77
N ALA A 98 0.00 17.46 14.49
CA ALA A 98 -1.31 16.89 14.15
C ALA A 98 -1.24 16.04 12.87
N VAL A 99 -0.57 16.52 11.83
CA VAL A 99 -0.35 15.75 10.57
C VAL A 99 0.43 14.46 10.86
N ARG A 100 1.51 14.54 11.64
CA ARG A 100 2.31 13.34 11.98
C ARG A 100 1.52 12.32 12.80
N GLN A 101 0.69 12.79 13.73
CA GLN A 101 -0.19 11.91 14.53
C GLN A 101 -1.25 11.22 13.64
N GLU A 102 -1.86 11.97 12.72
CA GLU A 102 -2.82 11.41 11.77
C GLU A 102 -2.17 10.37 10.84
N GLU A 103 -0.98 10.65 10.32
CA GLU A 103 -0.20 9.70 9.52
C GLU A 103 0.19 8.45 10.31
N ALA A 104 0.59 8.61 11.59
CA ALA A 104 0.92 7.49 12.46
C ALA A 104 -0.31 6.62 12.75
N ALA A 105 -1.45 7.25 13.08
CA ALA A 105 -2.71 6.55 13.32
C ALA A 105 -3.22 5.81 12.06
N ARG A 106 -3.03 6.42 10.88
CA ARG A 106 -3.37 5.79 9.60
C ARG A 106 -2.50 4.56 9.32
N ARG A 107 -1.17 4.67 9.53
CA ARG A 107 -0.25 3.53 9.35
C ARG A 107 -0.59 2.38 10.29
N GLU A 108 -0.81 2.67 11.56
CA GLU A 108 -1.22 1.67 12.56
C GLU A 108 -2.56 1.01 12.17
N PHE A 109 -3.55 1.79 11.73
CA PHE A 109 -4.81 1.26 11.24
C PHE A 109 -4.62 0.32 10.05
N ILE A 110 -3.78 0.69 9.08
CA ILE A 110 -3.48 -0.13 7.90
C ILE A 110 -2.80 -1.44 8.31
N ASP A 111 -1.86 -1.38 9.24
CA ASP A 111 -1.18 -2.58 9.75
C ASP A 111 -2.16 -3.53 10.43
N ASP A 112 -3.04 -3.00 11.28
CA ASP A 112 -4.08 -3.77 11.94
C ASP A 112 -5.08 -4.37 10.94
N LEU A 113 -5.50 -3.60 9.94
CA LEU A 113 -6.45 -4.00 8.92
C LEU A 113 -5.92 -5.16 8.05
N LEU A 114 -4.64 -5.08 7.65
CA LEU A 114 -4.03 -6.06 6.74
C LEU A 114 -3.52 -7.32 7.45
N HIS A 115 -3.26 -7.26 8.77
CA HIS A 115 -2.73 -8.39 9.53
C HIS A 115 -3.69 -8.97 10.58
N GLY A 116 -4.85 -8.37 10.77
CA GLY A 116 -5.89 -8.87 11.70
C GLY A 116 -5.47 -8.91 13.16
N ARG A 117 -4.64 -7.96 13.61
CA ARG A 117 -4.06 -7.96 14.97
C ARG A 117 -4.96 -7.35 16.04
N SER A 118 -5.96 -6.57 15.65
CA SER A 118 -6.85 -5.85 16.56
C SER A 118 -8.22 -6.51 16.66
N ASP A 119 -8.95 -6.18 17.75
CA ASP A 119 -10.35 -6.56 17.91
C ASP A 119 -11.21 -6.03 16.74
N PRO A 120 -12.06 -6.88 16.12
CA PRO A 120 -12.84 -6.49 14.95
C PRO A 120 -13.76 -5.29 15.16
N GLY A 121 -14.32 -5.11 16.37
CA GLY A 121 -15.21 -3.99 16.69
C GLY A 121 -14.46 -2.67 16.69
N HIS A 122 -13.34 -2.62 17.38
CA HIS A 122 -12.47 -1.45 17.44
C HIS A 122 -11.87 -1.11 16.06
N LEU A 123 -11.55 -2.14 15.27
CA LEU A 123 -11.06 -1.94 13.91
C LEU A 123 -12.14 -1.34 12.99
N ALA A 124 -13.41 -1.75 13.16
CA ALA A 124 -14.54 -1.20 12.40
C ALA A 124 -14.78 0.29 12.69
N GLU A 125 -14.71 0.71 13.96
CA GLU A 125 -14.85 2.13 14.34
C GLU A 125 -13.73 2.98 13.72
N ARG A 126 -12.48 2.49 13.74
CA ARG A 126 -11.34 3.17 13.11
C ARG A 126 -11.49 3.24 11.58
N ALA A 127 -12.02 2.18 10.97
CA ALA A 127 -12.23 2.10 9.53
C ALA A 127 -13.19 3.18 9.00
N GLU A 128 -14.26 3.48 9.74
CA GLU A 128 -15.20 4.54 9.36
C GLU A 128 -14.53 5.91 9.28
N ARG A 129 -13.58 6.18 10.17
CA ARG A 129 -12.78 7.42 10.14
C ARG A 129 -11.97 7.54 8.84
N PHE A 130 -11.51 6.42 8.30
CA PHE A 130 -10.77 6.36 7.02
C PHE A 130 -11.66 6.06 5.81
N GLY A 131 -12.99 6.12 5.99
CA GLY A 131 -13.97 6.00 4.92
C GLY A 131 -14.33 4.57 4.52
N LEU A 132 -13.87 3.54 5.27
CA LEU A 132 -14.20 2.15 5.03
C LEU A 132 -15.37 1.69 5.92
N LEU A 133 -16.32 0.98 5.34
CA LEU A 133 -17.44 0.35 6.06
C LEU A 133 -17.19 -1.17 6.12
N LEU A 134 -16.45 -1.64 7.12
CA LEU A 134 -16.07 -3.06 7.24
C LEU A 134 -17.23 -4.02 7.48
N SER A 135 -18.45 -3.52 7.68
CA SER A 135 -19.67 -4.33 7.65
C SER A 135 -20.00 -4.87 6.25
N HIS A 136 -19.44 -4.30 5.21
CA HIS A 136 -19.61 -4.74 3.83
C HIS A 136 -18.52 -5.73 3.42
N THR A 137 -18.77 -6.41 2.30
CA THR A 137 -17.76 -7.26 1.64
C THR A 137 -16.74 -6.38 0.91
N HIS A 138 -15.46 -6.67 1.10
CA HIS A 138 -14.36 -5.95 0.44
C HIS A 138 -13.44 -6.90 -0.30
N ALA A 139 -12.78 -6.39 -1.33
CA ALA A 139 -11.67 -7.06 -1.99
C ALA A 139 -10.43 -6.15 -2.01
N VAL A 140 -9.26 -6.77 -2.08
CA VAL A 140 -7.96 -6.10 -2.04
C VAL A 140 -7.22 -6.36 -3.33
N ALA A 141 -6.71 -5.30 -3.94
CA ALA A 141 -5.74 -5.39 -5.03
C ALA A 141 -4.36 -4.96 -4.53
N VAL A 142 -3.33 -5.69 -4.92
CA VAL A 142 -1.93 -5.45 -4.57
C VAL A 142 -1.12 -5.31 -5.85
N ALA A 143 -0.45 -4.19 -6.00
CA ALA A 143 0.49 -3.94 -7.09
C ALA A 143 1.92 -3.99 -6.57
N GLU A 144 2.77 -4.73 -7.27
CA GLU A 144 4.21 -4.78 -7.01
C GLU A 144 5.01 -4.38 -8.24
N ARG A 145 6.26 -3.98 -8.03
CA ARG A 145 7.23 -3.65 -9.07
C ARG A 145 8.64 -3.98 -8.56
N PRO A 146 9.67 -4.03 -9.45
CA PRO A 146 11.04 -4.31 -9.06
C PRO A 146 11.61 -3.36 -8.00
N ALA A 147 11.21 -2.07 -8.04
CA ALA A 147 11.58 -1.10 -7.01
C ALA A 147 10.38 -0.85 -6.07
N ALA A 148 10.62 -0.80 -4.76
CA ALA A 148 9.58 -0.59 -3.77
C ALA A 148 8.80 0.72 -3.99
N TYR A 149 7.51 0.72 -3.66
CA TYR A 149 6.72 1.93 -3.54
C TYR A 149 6.94 2.59 -2.19
N ASP A 150 6.97 3.92 -2.18
CA ASP A 150 6.78 4.75 -0.99
C ASP A 150 5.61 5.73 -1.23
N ASP A 151 5.08 6.31 -0.15
CA ASP A 151 3.92 7.21 -0.23
C ASP A 151 4.19 8.47 -1.08
N ALA A 152 5.43 8.92 -1.15
CA ALA A 152 5.84 10.09 -1.92
C ALA A 152 6.10 9.78 -3.41
N HIS A 153 6.10 8.49 -3.79
CA HIS A 153 6.46 8.09 -5.14
C HIS A 153 5.48 8.67 -6.19
N PRO A 154 5.96 9.27 -7.29
CA PRO A 154 5.10 9.91 -8.29
C PRO A 154 4.06 8.97 -8.92
N ALA A 155 4.35 7.67 -9.01
CA ALA A 155 3.41 6.66 -9.50
C ALA A 155 2.21 6.52 -8.56
N VAL A 156 2.44 6.48 -7.22
CA VAL A 156 1.39 6.40 -6.21
C VAL A 156 0.44 7.58 -6.32
N GLN A 157 0.99 8.80 -6.36
CA GLN A 157 0.20 10.03 -6.50
C GLN A 157 -0.58 10.10 -7.83
N ARG A 158 -0.04 9.49 -8.90
CA ARG A 158 -0.73 9.41 -10.21
C ARG A 158 -1.91 8.46 -10.13
N VAL A 159 -1.73 7.29 -9.54
CA VAL A 159 -2.79 6.29 -9.35
C VAL A 159 -3.88 6.86 -8.44
N GLU A 160 -3.51 7.49 -7.32
CA GLU A 160 -4.45 8.13 -6.39
C GLU A 160 -5.31 9.18 -7.08
N ARG A 161 -4.69 10.12 -7.79
CA ARG A 161 -5.43 11.15 -8.55
C ARG A 161 -6.37 10.56 -9.59
N ALA A 162 -5.96 9.50 -10.27
CA ALA A 162 -6.80 8.83 -11.26
C ALA A 162 -8.01 8.15 -10.61
N LEU A 163 -7.84 7.46 -9.48
CA LEU A 163 -8.92 6.83 -8.72
C LEU A 163 -9.88 7.86 -8.15
N VAL A 164 -9.37 8.87 -7.45
CA VAL A 164 -10.18 9.93 -6.84
C VAL A 164 -10.94 10.72 -7.90
N GLY A 165 -10.31 11.02 -9.03
CA GLY A 165 -10.94 11.73 -10.15
C GLY A 165 -12.10 10.97 -10.78
N ARG A 166 -12.07 9.64 -10.80
CA ARG A 166 -13.10 8.80 -11.41
C ARG A 166 -14.21 8.35 -10.45
N PHE A 167 -13.82 7.94 -9.24
CA PHE A 167 -14.73 7.28 -8.28
C PHE A 167 -15.00 8.12 -7.03
N GLY A 168 -14.28 9.24 -6.86
CA GLY A 168 -14.29 9.99 -5.60
C GLY A 168 -13.47 9.32 -4.51
N ASN A 169 -13.48 9.94 -3.32
CA ASN A 169 -12.66 9.48 -2.17
C ASN A 169 -13.46 8.60 -1.19
N ARG A 170 -14.66 8.17 -1.57
CA ARG A 170 -15.56 7.44 -0.66
C ARG A 170 -15.37 5.93 -0.81
N ARG A 171 -15.15 5.25 0.32
CA ARG A 171 -15.10 3.80 0.47
C ARG A 171 -13.91 3.09 -0.22
N ILE A 172 -12.91 3.83 -0.68
CA ILE A 172 -11.70 3.27 -1.28
C ILE A 172 -10.53 3.66 -0.40
N LEU A 173 -9.75 2.68 0.06
CA LEU A 173 -8.48 2.92 0.74
C LEU A 173 -7.34 2.60 -0.22
N LEU A 174 -6.53 3.61 -0.54
CA LEU A 174 -5.26 3.45 -1.22
C LEU A 174 -4.13 3.70 -0.23
N THR A 175 -3.15 2.81 -0.21
CA THR A 175 -2.02 2.88 0.71
C THR A 175 -0.80 2.16 0.16
N THR A 176 0.37 2.45 0.71
CA THR A 176 1.58 1.65 0.49
C THR A 176 1.91 0.84 1.75
N LYS A 177 2.34 -0.40 1.55
CA LYS A 177 2.79 -1.29 2.62
C LYS A 177 3.82 -2.27 2.08
N ASP A 178 4.92 -2.44 2.79
CA ASP A 178 6.02 -3.36 2.45
C ASP A 178 6.50 -3.19 1.00
N GLY A 179 6.58 -1.95 0.53
CA GLY A 179 7.00 -1.61 -0.82
C GLY A 179 5.97 -1.92 -1.91
N ARG A 180 4.73 -2.28 -1.55
CA ARG A 180 3.62 -2.53 -2.47
C ARG A 180 2.57 -1.44 -2.40
N LEU A 181 1.86 -1.22 -3.50
CA LEU A 181 0.71 -0.32 -3.54
C LEU A 181 -0.56 -1.15 -3.41
N ILE A 182 -1.41 -0.81 -2.45
CA ILE A 182 -2.58 -1.59 -2.04
C ILE A 182 -3.84 -0.75 -2.21
N CYS A 183 -4.86 -1.34 -2.82
CA CYS A 183 -6.19 -0.75 -2.95
C CYS A 183 -7.22 -1.68 -2.29
N VAL A 184 -7.97 -1.17 -1.32
CA VAL A 184 -9.11 -1.86 -0.70
C VAL A 184 -10.38 -1.18 -1.18
N ALA A 185 -11.31 -1.93 -1.76
CA ALA A 185 -12.57 -1.42 -2.25
C ALA A 185 -13.74 -2.37 -1.95
N PRO A 186 -15.00 -1.86 -1.86
CA PRO A 186 -16.18 -2.70 -1.74
C PRO A 186 -16.31 -3.68 -2.92
N ALA A 187 -16.81 -4.87 -2.64
CA ALA A 187 -16.93 -5.96 -3.63
C ALA A 187 -17.92 -5.67 -4.77
N ASP A 188 -18.87 -4.79 -4.53
CA ASP A 188 -19.84 -4.31 -5.55
C ASP A 188 -19.21 -3.31 -6.54
N GLN A 189 -17.93 -2.96 -6.35
CA GLN A 189 -17.17 -2.02 -7.16
C GLN A 189 -15.94 -2.70 -7.81
N ASP A 190 -16.13 -3.85 -8.48
CA ASP A 190 -15.03 -4.56 -9.18
C ASP A 190 -14.32 -3.70 -10.23
N ASP A 191 -15.05 -2.74 -10.82
CA ASP A 191 -14.53 -1.75 -11.75
C ASP A 191 -13.45 -0.83 -11.11
N VAL A 192 -13.53 -0.56 -9.82
CA VAL A 192 -12.49 0.19 -9.07
C VAL A 192 -11.19 -0.58 -9.04
N LEU A 193 -11.22 -1.87 -8.67
CA LEU A 193 -10.02 -2.71 -8.57
C LEU A 193 -9.40 -2.97 -9.94
N MET A 194 -10.23 -3.20 -10.96
CA MET A 194 -9.73 -3.34 -12.33
C MET A 194 -9.15 -2.03 -12.88
N TYR A 195 -9.74 -0.90 -12.55
CA TYR A 195 -9.20 0.40 -12.91
C TYR A 195 -7.90 0.69 -12.18
N PHE A 196 -7.85 0.41 -10.87
CA PHE A 196 -6.60 0.47 -10.08
C PHE A 196 -5.51 -0.37 -10.74
N ALA A 197 -5.80 -1.63 -11.08
CA ALA A 197 -4.83 -2.53 -11.68
C ALA A 197 -4.24 -1.98 -12.98
N LYS A 198 -5.09 -1.42 -13.86
CA LYS A 198 -4.65 -0.79 -15.12
C LYS A 198 -3.79 0.44 -14.86
N GLN A 199 -4.18 1.29 -13.91
CA GLN A 199 -3.43 2.52 -13.58
C GLN A 199 -2.09 2.19 -12.91
N ALA A 200 -2.07 1.25 -11.97
CA ALA A 200 -0.86 0.81 -11.30
C ALA A 200 0.12 0.19 -12.30
N HIS A 201 -0.33 -0.71 -13.17
CA HIS A 201 0.50 -1.30 -14.22
C HIS A 201 1.08 -0.22 -15.15
N ALA A 202 0.25 0.70 -15.65
CA ALA A 202 0.69 1.78 -16.55
C ALA A 202 1.66 2.77 -15.86
N ALA A 203 1.52 2.97 -14.54
CA ALA A 203 2.36 3.88 -13.78
C ALA A 203 3.71 3.27 -13.37
N THR A 204 3.88 1.94 -13.48
CA THR A 204 5.02 1.18 -12.94
C THR A 204 5.88 0.49 -13.99
N GLU A 205 5.68 0.79 -15.27
CA GLU A 205 6.48 0.25 -16.36
C GLU A 205 6.57 -1.30 -16.35
N GLY A 206 5.43 -1.94 -16.10
CA GLY A 206 5.33 -3.40 -16.14
C GLY A 206 5.20 -4.10 -14.78
N GLY A 207 4.85 -3.38 -13.72
CA GLY A 207 4.51 -4.01 -12.44
C GLY A 207 3.30 -4.95 -12.56
N ARG A 208 3.31 -6.02 -11.79
CA ARG A 208 2.19 -6.98 -11.69
C ARG A 208 1.17 -6.51 -10.68
N VAL A 209 -0.09 -6.87 -10.91
CA VAL A 209 -1.18 -6.59 -9.97
C VAL A 209 -1.96 -7.86 -9.71
N ALA A 210 -2.21 -8.18 -8.45
CA ALA A 210 -3.11 -9.26 -8.07
C ALA A 210 -4.34 -8.72 -7.33
N ILE A 211 -5.49 -9.36 -7.55
CA ILE A 211 -6.76 -9.04 -6.91
C ILE A 211 -7.23 -10.29 -6.14
N GLY A 212 -7.34 -10.14 -4.81
CA GLY A 212 -7.90 -11.15 -3.92
C GLY A 212 -9.42 -11.28 -4.09
N ARG A 213 -9.98 -12.37 -3.61
CA ARG A 213 -11.43 -12.60 -3.64
C ARG A 213 -12.13 -11.68 -2.62
N PRO A 214 -13.37 -11.32 -2.89
CA PRO A 214 -14.16 -10.54 -1.94
C PRO A 214 -14.57 -11.40 -0.73
N HIS A 215 -14.38 -10.83 0.47
CA HIS A 215 -14.76 -11.46 1.73
C HIS A 215 -15.44 -10.44 2.66
N PRO A 216 -16.37 -10.87 3.54
CA PRO A 216 -17.07 -9.98 4.46
C PRO A 216 -16.22 -9.67 5.71
N GLY A 217 -16.43 -8.47 6.24
CA GLY A 217 -15.86 -8.05 7.53
C GLY A 217 -14.38 -7.72 7.49
N ALA A 218 -13.84 -7.33 8.65
CA ALA A 218 -12.43 -6.96 8.80
C ALA A 218 -11.50 -8.14 8.49
N GLY A 219 -11.79 -9.33 8.99
CA GLY A 219 -11.04 -10.56 8.67
C GLY A 219 -11.08 -10.89 7.18
N GLY A 220 -12.15 -10.48 6.49
CA GLY A 220 -12.28 -10.63 5.05
C GLY A 220 -11.26 -9.81 4.26
N VAL A 221 -10.91 -8.61 4.73
CA VAL A 221 -9.85 -7.80 4.12
C VAL A 221 -8.50 -8.50 4.24
N VAL A 222 -8.20 -9.08 5.42
CA VAL A 222 -6.98 -9.86 5.64
C VAL A 222 -6.89 -11.03 4.66
N HIS A 223 -7.94 -11.82 4.55
CA HIS A 223 -7.96 -12.96 3.62
C HIS A 223 -7.79 -12.55 2.17
N SER A 224 -8.49 -11.49 1.75
CA SER A 224 -8.35 -10.96 0.38
C SER A 224 -6.93 -10.47 0.09
N TYR A 225 -6.30 -9.82 1.07
CA TYR A 225 -4.91 -9.36 0.97
C TYR A 225 -3.93 -10.53 0.86
N GLU A 226 -4.06 -11.53 1.73
CA GLU A 226 -3.22 -12.75 1.69
C GLU A 226 -3.38 -13.50 0.36
N GLU A 227 -4.60 -13.60 -0.16
CA GLU A 227 -4.85 -14.21 -1.47
C GLU A 227 -4.20 -13.44 -2.62
N ALA A 228 -4.21 -12.11 -2.57
CA ALA A 228 -3.53 -11.29 -3.58
C ALA A 228 -2.01 -11.48 -3.51
N LEU A 229 -1.42 -11.51 -2.30
CA LEU A 229 0.01 -11.79 -2.12
C LEU A 229 0.40 -13.18 -2.63
N ASN A 230 -0.41 -14.19 -2.30
CA ASN A 230 -0.19 -15.56 -2.76
C ASN A 230 -0.30 -15.66 -4.29
N ALA A 231 -1.19 -14.91 -4.92
CA ALA A 231 -1.32 -14.86 -6.36
C ALA A 231 -0.08 -14.26 -7.04
N LEU A 232 0.55 -13.23 -6.44
CA LEU A 232 1.81 -12.66 -6.93
C LEU A 232 2.97 -13.67 -6.82
N ASP A 233 3.15 -14.30 -5.65
CA ASP A 233 4.18 -15.34 -5.44
C ASP A 233 3.98 -16.51 -6.42
N LEU A 234 2.74 -16.95 -6.60
CA LEU A 234 2.39 -17.99 -7.55
C LEU A 234 2.75 -17.63 -8.99
N ALA A 235 2.44 -16.39 -9.40
CA ALA A 235 2.74 -15.92 -10.75
C ALA A 235 4.25 -15.91 -11.02
N GLU A 236 5.07 -15.57 -10.04
CA GLU A 236 6.52 -15.64 -10.14
C GLU A 236 7.01 -17.08 -10.34
N ARG A 237 6.58 -18.00 -9.46
CA ARG A 237 6.98 -19.43 -9.51
C ARG A 237 6.49 -20.15 -10.77
N MET A 238 5.29 -19.82 -11.22
CA MET A 238 4.69 -20.43 -12.39
C MET A 238 5.02 -19.72 -13.70
N SER A 239 5.75 -18.58 -13.62
CA SER A 239 6.07 -17.72 -14.78
C SER A 239 4.81 -17.32 -15.56
N LEU A 240 3.76 -16.88 -14.83
CA LEU A 240 2.55 -16.36 -15.45
C LEU A 240 2.82 -14.95 -15.98
N ASP A 241 2.43 -14.69 -17.22
CA ASP A 241 2.68 -13.41 -17.91
C ASP A 241 1.49 -12.44 -17.82
N ASP A 242 0.43 -12.83 -17.09
CA ASP A 242 -0.76 -12.01 -16.94
C ASP A 242 -0.46 -10.72 -16.17
N LEU A 243 -0.93 -9.59 -16.72
CA LEU A 243 -0.77 -8.26 -16.11
C LEU A 243 -1.59 -8.11 -14.84
N VAL A 244 -2.75 -8.73 -14.80
CA VAL A 244 -3.69 -8.71 -13.68
C VAL A 244 -4.06 -10.16 -13.33
N LEU A 245 -3.67 -10.56 -12.13
CA LEU A 245 -3.93 -11.88 -11.58
C LEU A 245 -5.18 -11.83 -10.70
N ARG A 246 -6.15 -12.68 -10.95
CA ARG A 246 -7.29 -12.83 -10.04
C ARG A 246 -7.10 -14.09 -9.21
N ALA A 247 -7.06 -13.96 -7.89
CA ALA A 247 -6.93 -15.11 -6.98
C ALA A 247 -8.03 -16.16 -7.20
N ALA A 248 -9.21 -15.73 -7.67
CA ALA A 248 -10.30 -16.63 -8.03
C ALA A 248 -9.94 -17.60 -9.16
N ASP A 249 -9.15 -17.16 -10.13
CA ASP A 249 -8.73 -17.98 -11.29
C ASP A 249 -7.58 -18.94 -10.93
N LEU A 250 -6.93 -18.70 -9.79
CA LEU A 250 -5.75 -19.43 -9.34
C LEU A 250 -6.06 -20.47 -8.23
N LEU A 251 -7.33 -20.71 -7.92
CA LEU A 251 -7.75 -21.57 -6.80
C LEU A 251 -7.27 -23.03 -6.89
N VAL A 252 -6.96 -23.53 -8.07
CA VAL A 252 -6.43 -24.87 -8.26
C VAL A 252 -5.10 -25.08 -7.54
N TYR A 253 -4.25 -24.06 -7.49
CA TYR A 253 -2.91 -24.19 -6.92
C TYR A 253 -2.89 -24.35 -5.40
N PRO A 254 -3.62 -23.53 -4.58
CA PRO A 254 -3.77 -23.78 -3.15
C PRO A 254 -4.37 -25.14 -2.83
N VAL A 255 -5.27 -25.66 -3.67
CA VAL A 255 -5.83 -27.00 -3.49
C VAL A 255 -4.75 -28.07 -3.66
N LEU A 256 -3.93 -27.94 -4.72
CA LEU A 256 -2.84 -28.88 -5.01
C LEU A 256 -1.71 -28.84 -3.95
N THR A 257 -1.48 -27.69 -3.32
CA THR A 257 -0.38 -27.51 -2.33
C THR A 257 -0.84 -27.62 -0.88
N ARG A 258 -2.11 -27.91 -0.63
CA ARG A 258 -2.65 -28.02 0.74
C ARG A 258 -1.91 -29.06 1.57
N ASP A 259 -1.61 -30.20 0.96
CA ASP A 259 -0.74 -31.22 1.55
C ASP A 259 0.62 -31.17 0.84
N ARG A 260 1.55 -30.45 1.46
CA ARG A 260 2.89 -30.25 0.92
C ARG A 260 3.66 -31.57 0.83
N GLN A 261 3.46 -32.49 1.80
CA GLN A 261 4.17 -33.76 1.82
C GLN A 261 3.67 -34.68 0.69
N ALA A 262 2.36 -34.82 0.55
CA ALA A 262 1.79 -35.61 -0.55
C ALA A 262 2.21 -35.07 -1.92
N MET A 263 2.31 -33.76 -2.07
CA MET A 263 2.81 -33.14 -3.31
C MET A 263 4.31 -33.44 -3.52
N ALA A 264 5.14 -33.36 -2.48
CA ALA A 264 6.55 -33.72 -2.55
C ALA A 264 6.77 -35.20 -2.93
N ASP A 265 5.98 -36.08 -2.35
CA ASP A 265 5.99 -37.52 -2.67
C ASP A 265 5.58 -37.76 -4.13
N LEU A 266 4.56 -37.08 -4.62
CA LEU A 266 4.14 -37.14 -6.03
C LEU A 266 5.27 -36.67 -6.96
N VAL A 267 5.89 -35.54 -6.68
CA VAL A 267 7.00 -34.99 -7.48
C VAL A 267 8.17 -35.97 -7.48
N THR A 268 8.56 -36.49 -6.32
CA THR A 268 9.71 -37.38 -6.18
C THR A 268 9.46 -38.72 -6.87
N SER A 269 8.29 -39.30 -6.71
CA SER A 269 7.95 -40.59 -7.33
C SER A 269 7.81 -40.49 -8.84
N THR A 270 7.22 -39.38 -9.35
CA THR A 270 6.93 -39.22 -10.77
C THR A 270 8.12 -38.65 -11.55
N LEU A 271 8.75 -37.59 -11.03
CA LEU A 271 9.80 -36.84 -11.75
C LEU A 271 11.21 -37.14 -11.26
N GLY A 272 11.37 -37.80 -10.10
CA GLY A 272 12.70 -38.16 -9.54
C GLY A 272 13.61 -38.88 -10.51
N PRO A 273 13.11 -39.87 -11.33
CA PRO A 273 13.94 -40.53 -12.34
C PRO A 273 14.55 -39.59 -13.39
N LEU A 274 14.00 -38.39 -13.59
CA LEU A 274 14.56 -37.39 -14.51
C LEU A 274 15.95 -36.87 -14.09
N LYS A 275 16.36 -37.05 -12.81
CA LYS A 275 17.72 -36.75 -12.34
C LYS A 275 18.78 -37.54 -13.11
N GLN A 276 18.42 -38.70 -13.69
CA GLN A 276 19.30 -39.53 -14.49
C GLN A 276 19.43 -39.11 -15.96
N ALA A 277 18.67 -38.10 -16.38
CA ALA A 277 18.72 -37.62 -17.75
C ALA A 277 20.05 -36.87 -18.04
N ARG A 278 20.54 -37.00 -19.26
CA ARG A 278 21.67 -36.20 -19.73
C ARG A 278 21.23 -34.72 -19.80
N GLY A 279 21.84 -33.85 -19.01
CA GLY A 279 21.46 -32.45 -18.82
C GLY A 279 20.62 -32.20 -17.57
N GLY A 280 20.34 -33.25 -16.78
CA GLY A 280 19.67 -33.16 -15.47
C GLY A 280 18.14 -33.04 -15.55
N ALA A 281 17.53 -33.03 -14.36
CA ALA A 281 16.08 -32.99 -14.22
C ALA A 281 15.48 -31.66 -14.72
N SER A 282 16.18 -30.53 -14.54
CA SER A 282 15.70 -29.20 -14.93
C SER A 282 15.36 -29.14 -16.43
N LEU A 283 16.25 -29.62 -17.29
CA LEU A 283 16.04 -29.63 -18.74
C LEU A 283 14.80 -30.42 -19.17
N MET A 284 14.57 -31.55 -18.49
CA MET A 284 13.39 -32.40 -18.77
C MET A 284 12.12 -31.79 -18.20
N LEU A 285 12.20 -31.14 -17.03
CA LEU A 285 11.10 -30.38 -16.42
C LEU A 285 10.66 -29.23 -17.33
N ASP A 286 11.60 -28.44 -17.86
CA ASP A 286 11.32 -27.34 -18.79
C ASP A 286 10.65 -27.86 -20.07
N THR A 287 11.07 -29.05 -20.55
CA THR A 287 10.47 -29.68 -21.71
C THR A 287 9.00 -30.06 -21.45
N LEU A 288 8.71 -30.72 -20.30
CA LEU A 288 7.34 -31.06 -19.91
C LEU A 288 6.48 -29.82 -19.71
N ALA A 289 7.02 -28.81 -18.99
CA ALA A 289 6.35 -27.57 -18.73
C ALA A 289 5.96 -26.86 -20.04
N SER A 290 6.91 -26.69 -20.95
CA SER A 290 6.65 -26.09 -22.27
C SER A 290 5.61 -26.89 -23.07
N TYR A 291 5.62 -28.22 -22.98
CA TYR A 291 4.64 -29.07 -23.62
C TYR A 291 3.22 -28.83 -23.12
N PHE A 292 3.04 -28.80 -21.79
CA PHE A 292 1.74 -28.57 -21.15
C PHE A 292 1.25 -27.13 -21.34
N ASP A 293 2.13 -26.15 -21.20
CA ASP A 293 1.82 -24.71 -21.39
C ASP A 293 1.47 -24.38 -22.86
N SER A 294 1.86 -25.24 -23.79
CA SER A 294 1.49 -25.15 -25.23
C SER A 294 0.27 -26.01 -25.58
N GLY A 295 -0.55 -26.40 -24.60
CA GLY A 295 -1.74 -27.24 -24.86
C GLY A 295 -1.39 -28.60 -25.42
N CYS A 296 -0.26 -29.18 -25.06
CA CYS A 296 0.28 -30.45 -25.59
C CYS A 296 0.63 -30.41 -27.10
N ASN A 297 0.91 -29.26 -27.64
CA ASN A 297 1.37 -29.08 -29.02
C ASN A 297 2.91 -29.09 -29.08
N ALA A 298 3.47 -30.19 -29.57
CA ALA A 298 4.93 -30.39 -29.65
C ALA A 298 5.64 -29.37 -30.57
N ALA A 299 4.98 -28.91 -31.66
CA ALA A 299 5.57 -27.92 -32.56
C ALA A 299 5.66 -26.54 -31.90
N GLU A 300 4.62 -26.13 -31.15
CA GLU A 300 4.59 -24.88 -30.41
C GLU A 300 5.59 -24.91 -29.25
N ALA A 301 5.61 -26.00 -28.47
CA ALA A 301 6.54 -26.20 -27.39
C ALA A 301 8.00 -26.18 -27.85
N ALA A 302 8.30 -26.81 -29.00
CA ALA A 302 9.63 -26.78 -29.59
C ALA A 302 10.07 -25.36 -29.97
N ARG A 303 9.15 -24.55 -30.56
CA ARG A 303 9.43 -23.12 -30.85
C ARG A 303 9.76 -22.32 -29.61
N ARG A 304 8.99 -22.49 -28.54
CA ARG A 304 9.24 -21.80 -27.27
C ARG A 304 10.61 -22.09 -26.68
N LEU A 305 11.10 -23.33 -26.85
CA LEU A 305 12.42 -23.76 -26.36
C LEU A 305 13.55 -23.58 -27.38
N ASN A 306 13.29 -22.95 -28.55
CA ASN A 306 14.22 -22.83 -29.66
C ASN A 306 14.83 -24.17 -30.10
N LEU A 307 13.97 -25.23 -30.20
CA LEU A 307 14.34 -26.55 -30.60
C LEU A 307 13.66 -26.95 -31.92
N SER A 308 14.27 -27.90 -32.67
CA SER A 308 13.55 -28.59 -33.72
C SER A 308 12.49 -29.53 -33.13
N VAL A 309 11.38 -29.72 -33.84
CA VAL A 309 10.32 -30.64 -33.40
C VAL A 309 10.87 -32.04 -33.15
N ARG A 310 11.80 -32.52 -33.99
CA ARG A 310 12.48 -33.81 -33.82
C ARG A 310 13.25 -33.88 -32.49
N ALA A 311 14.01 -32.86 -32.16
CA ALA A 311 14.76 -32.80 -30.88
C ALA A 311 13.83 -32.77 -29.68
N PHE A 312 12.72 -32.03 -29.80
CA PHE A 312 11.68 -31.93 -28.75
C PHE A 312 11.00 -33.31 -28.53
N THR A 313 10.56 -33.98 -29.61
CA THR A 313 9.94 -35.30 -29.53
C THR A 313 10.89 -36.34 -28.94
N TYR A 314 12.18 -36.31 -29.31
CA TYR A 314 13.19 -37.15 -28.66
C TYR A 314 13.29 -36.94 -27.15
N ARG A 315 13.19 -35.70 -26.67
CA ARG A 315 13.17 -35.41 -25.24
C ARG A 315 11.90 -35.98 -24.56
N LEU A 316 10.73 -35.86 -25.17
CA LEU A 316 9.48 -36.46 -24.65
C LEU A 316 9.58 -37.97 -24.57
N GLU A 317 10.13 -38.64 -25.59
CA GLU A 317 10.39 -40.08 -25.57
C GLU A 317 11.36 -40.47 -24.46
N ARG A 318 12.41 -39.66 -24.23
CA ARG A 318 13.35 -39.88 -23.17
C ARG A 318 12.72 -39.71 -21.77
N ILE A 319 11.83 -38.74 -21.59
CA ILE A 319 11.03 -38.57 -20.37
C ILE A 319 10.18 -39.81 -20.12
N GLN A 320 9.47 -40.30 -21.14
CA GLN A 320 8.67 -41.53 -21.04
C GLN A 320 9.51 -42.76 -20.65
N GLN A 321 10.69 -42.91 -21.23
CA GLN A 321 11.60 -44.01 -20.89
C GLN A 321 12.06 -43.96 -19.42
N LEU A 322 12.33 -42.75 -18.88
CA LEU A 322 12.82 -42.57 -17.52
C LEU A 322 11.72 -42.68 -16.47
N THR A 323 10.54 -42.10 -16.75
CA THR A 323 9.42 -42.03 -15.80
C THR A 323 8.44 -43.21 -15.94
N GLY A 324 8.47 -43.94 -17.06
CA GLY A 324 7.46 -44.95 -17.40
C GLY A 324 6.11 -44.33 -17.81
N ALA A 325 5.97 -43.01 -17.79
CA ALA A 325 4.72 -42.28 -18.03
C ALA A 325 4.77 -41.55 -19.38
N SER A 326 3.80 -41.80 -20.26
CA SER A 326 3.70 -41.10 -21.54
C SER A 326 2.96 -39.79 -21.42
N PRO A 327 3.55 -38.63 -21.80
CA PRO A 327 2.83 -37.36 -21.80
C PRO A 327 1.66 -37.30 -22.81
N ALA A 328 1.60 -38.20 -23.76
CA ALA A 328 0.52 -38.32 -24.72
C ALA A 328 -0.69 -39.10 -24.19
N ASP A 329 -0.49 -40.02 -23.25
CA ASP A 329 -1.56 -40.78 -22.61
C ASP A 329 -2.35 -39.89 -21.62
N PRO A 330 -3.69 -39.83 -21.67
CA PRO A 330 -4.48 -38.93 -20.84
C PRO A 330 -4.31 -39.14 -19.34
N VAL A 331 -4.15 -40.37 -18.86
CA VAL A 331 -4.01 -40.70 -17.44
C VAL A 331 -2.61 -40.29 -16.92
N HIS A 332 -1.58 -40.71 -17.65
CA HIS A 332 -0.21 -40.37 -17.36
C HIS A 332 0.04 -38.86 -17.46
N ARG A 333 -0.58 -38.20 -18.45
CA ARG A 333 -0.50 -36.75 -18.65
C ARG A 333 -0.99 -35.97 -17.43
N TYR A 334 -2.15 -36.37 -16.87
CA TYR A 334 -2.67 -35.71 -15.67
C TYR A 334 -1.68 -35.79 -14.52
N THR A 335 -1.13 -36.97 -14.24
CA THR A 335 -0.12 -37.17 -13.21
C THR A 335 1.15 -36.36 -13.44
N LEU A 336 1.69 -36.41 -14.68
CA LEU A 336 2.88 -35.65 -15.07
C LEU A 336 2.65 -34.15 -14.96
N GLN A 337 1.51 -33.64 -15.41
CA GLN A 337 1.17 -32.22 -15.36
C GLN A 337 1.04 -31.74 -13.92
N THR A 338 0.37 -32.52 -13.05
CA THR A 338 0.25 -32.19 -11.63
C THR A 338 1.62 -32.22 -10.96
N ALA A 339 2.47 -33.20 -11.27
CA ALA A 339 3.82 -33.26 -10.72
C ALA A 339 4.71 -32.11 -11.21
N VAL A 340 4.58 -31.66 -12.46
CA VAL A 340 5.29 -30.47 -12.98
C VAL A 340 4.86 -29.20 -12.27
N ILE A 341 3.55 -29.01 -12.03
CA ILE A 341 3.04 -27.90 -11.22
C ILE A 341 3.62 -27.98 -9.81
N GLY A 342 3.56 -29.15 -9.17
CA GLY A 342 4.15 -29.36 -7.85
C GLY A 342 5.65 -29.07 -7.79
N ALA A 343 6.41 -29.49 -8.80
CA ALA A 343 7.83 -29.24 -8.89
C ALA A 343 8.16 -27.73 -8.95
N ARG A 344 7.42 -26.96 -9.75
CA ARG A 344 7.58 -25.49 -9.81
C ARG A 344 7.24 -24.84 -8.46
N LEU A 345 6.14 -25.25 -7.82
CA LEU A 345 5.70 -24.71 -6.53
C LEU A 345 6.64 -25.03 -5.37
N LEU A 346 7.36 -26.15 -5.46
CA LEU A 346 8.30 -26.64 -4.44
C LEU A 346 9.77 -26.27 -4.75
N ASP A 347 10.02 -25.54 -5.84
CA ASP A 347 11.36 -25.20 -6.35
C ASP A 347 12.23 -26.45 -6.66
N TRP A 348 11.61 -27.58 -7.00
CA TRP A 348 12.34 -28.75 -7.42
C TRP A 348 12.78 -28.63 -8.89
N PRO A 349 13.97 -29.03 -9.32
CA PRO A 349 15.00 -29.79 -8.59
C PRO A 349 16.04 -28.91 -7.87
N ALA A 350 15.88 -27.59 -7.85
CA ALA A 350 16.86 -26.69 -7.20
C ALA A 350 16.94 -26.92 -5.68
N LYS A 351 15.79 -27.26 -5.06
CA LYS A 351 15.70 -27.70 -3.67
C LYS A 351 15.39 -29.19 -3.61
N GLU A 352 16.05 -29.91 -2.70
CA GLU A 352 15.67 -31.28 -2.37
C GLU A 352 14.35 -31.29 -1.56
N LEU A 353 13.47 -32.24 -1.87
CA LEU A 353 12.16 -32.40 -1.23
C LEU A 353 12.20 -33.40 -0.11
#